data_0fcca47fdc7a7166815180708a4847c9
#
_entry.id   0fcca47fdc7a7166815180708a4847c9
#
_cell.length_a   1.000
_cell.length_b   1.000
_cell.length_c   1.000
_cell.angle_alpha   90.00
_cell.angle_beta   90.00
_cell.angle_gamma   90.00
#
_symmetry.space_group_name_H-M   'P 1'
#
loop_
_entity.id
_entity.type
_entity.pdbx_description
1 polymer ?
#
loop_
_entity_poly.entity_id
_entity_poly.type
_entity_poly.pdbx_seq_one_letter_code
_entity_poly.pdbx_strand_id
1 'polypeptide(L)'
;MQLRLLGGLTAREFLRRHWQKRPLYVRGALPQFRDLLDAADLLALASRDDVESRVVVRRGRRYVTSHGPFARLRARPRDWTLLVSGVNLHHEGADTLLRRFSFLPQARLDDVMASYATLGGGVGPHVDSYDVFLIQGSGRRRWRLDGRTTVLASAGDLIYLPPGVRHDGVALEPCFTYSIGFRAPRGAELGAAFLDWLHERGLPDARYRDRRLRPARRSAEIPAGMVDFAARALGRIRWSRSDVASFLGEYLTMPKPQVVFQAGRARRAGIICLDRKSQLLYRGAHFFMNGERFTVPRRSAATLRRLADERRMSNAALARAGLGRLISEWQRRGYVRAEAS
;
A
#
# COMPACT_ATOMS: atom_id res chain seq x y z
N MET A 1 10.48 -17.70 -13.38
CA MET A 1 9.97 -17.54 -12.01
C MET A 1 8.50 -17.10 -11.98
N GLN A 2 8.10 -16.07 -12.73
CA GLN A 2 6.72 -15.54 -12.77
C GLN A 2 5.65 -16.54 -13.22
N LEU A 3 5.94 -17.38 -14.20
CA LEU A 3 5.01 -18.42 -14.68
C LEU A 3 4.63 -19.43 -13.59
N ARG A 4 5.55 -19.83 -12.73
CA ARG A 4 5.24 -20.72 -11.59
C ARG A 4 4.34 -20.05 -10.57
N LEU A 5 4.60 -18.77 -10.25
CA LEU A 5 3.80 -17.99 -9.30
C LEU A 5 2.32 -17.94 -9.70
N LEU A 6 2.04 -17.91 -11.00
CA LEU A 6 0.70 -17.81 -11.57
C LEU A 6 0.18 -19.13 -12.14
N GLY A 7 0.73 -20.28 -11.72
CA GLY A 7 0.26 -21.60 -12.14
C GLY A 7 0.46 -21.88 -13.63
N GLY A 8 1.56 -21.42 -14.19
CA GLY A 8 1.87 -21.56 -15.62
C GLY A 8 1.28 -20.46 -16.51
N LEU A 9 0.46 -19.57 -15.95
CA LEU A 9 -0.08 -18.43 -16.71
C LEU A 9 0.98 -17.33 -16.86
N THR A 10 0.97 -16.68 -18.03
CA THR A 10 1.66 -15.40 -18.20
C THR A 10 0.92 -14.30 -17.41
N ALA A 11 1.60 -13.20 -17.08
CA ALA A 11 0.95 -12.04 -16.45
C ALA A 11 -0.25 -11.54 -17.27
N ARG A 12 -0.13 -11.50 -18.61
CA ARG A 12 -1.21 -11.11 -19.52
C ARG A 12 -2.42 -12.05 -19.43
N GLU A 13 -2.20 -13.35 -19.36
CA GLU A 13 -3.28 -14.33 -19.23
C GLU A 13 -3.95 -14.24 -17.86
N PHE A 14 -3.16 -14.10 -16.78
CA PHE A 14 -3.69 -13.88 -15.44
C PHE A 14 -4.57 -12.63 -15.40
N LEU A 15 -4.09 -11.48 -15.87
CA LEU A 15 -4.86 -10.23 -15.91
C LEU A 15 -6.15 -10.36 -16.73
N ARG A 16 -6.10 -11.09 -17.82
CA ARG A 16 -7.29 -11.30 -18.67
C ARG A 16 -8.30 -12.24 -18.03
N ARG A 17 -7.87 -13.31 -17.34
CA ARG A 17 -8.75 -14.40 -16.88
C ARG A 17 -9.15 -14.31 -15.42
N HIS A 18 -8.29 -13.76 -14.55
CA HIS A 18 -8.44 -13.81 -13.10
C HIS A 18 -8.55 -12.45 -12.44
N TRP A 19 -7.71 -11.47 -12.81
CA TRP A 19 -7.64 -10.18 -12.15
C TRP A 19 -9.00 -9.49 -12.12
N GLN A 20 -9.51 -9.21 -10.90
CA GLN A 20 -10.83 -8.62 -10.61
C GLN A 20 -12.02 -9.40 -11.21
N LYS A 21 -11.87 -10.71 -11.40
CA LYS A 21 -12.90 -11.56 -12.05
C LYS A 21 -13.18 -12.84 -11.30
N ARG A 22 -12.17 -13.64 -11.00
CA ARG A 22 -12.34 -14.95 -10.36
C ARG A 22 -11.09 -15.39 -9.58
N PRO A 23 -11.24 -16.17 -8.51
CA PRO A 23 -10.13 -16.73 -7.76
C PRO A 23 -9.19 -17.59 -8.62
N LEU A 24 -7.95 -17.71 -8.13
CA LEU A 24 -6.95 -18.66 -8.65
C LEU A 24 -6.29 -19.35 -7.46
N TYR A 25 -6.18 -20.69 -7.51
CA TYR A 25 -5.36 -21.47 -6.59
C TYR A 25 -4.21 -22.09 -7.35
N VAL A 26 -3.00 -21.94 -6.83
CA VAL A 26 -1.77 -22.48 -7.39
C VAL A 26 -1.05 -23.29 -6.31
N ARG A 27 -1.01 -24.61 -6.49
CA ARG A 27 -0.23 -25.48 -5.62
C ARG A 27 1.26 -25.34 -5.92
N GLY A 28 2.08 -25.18 -4.86
CA GLY A 28 3.53 -25.07 -4.99
C GLY A 28 3.98 -23.87 -5.85
N ALA A 29 3.25 -22.76 -5.82
CA ALA A 29 3.57 -21.52 -6.53
C ALA A 29 4.99 -21.00 -6.20
N LEU A 30 5.40 -21.21 -4.95
CA LEU A 30 6.70 -20.86 -4.39
C LEU A 30 7.36 -22.15 -3.84
N PRO A 31 8.05 -22.95 -4.66
CA PRO A 31 8.72 -24.14 -4.17
C PRO A 31 9.71 -23.81 -3.06
N GLN A 32 9.75 -24.65 -2.03
CA GLN A 32 10.65 -24.49 -0.88
C GLN A 32 10.48 -23.15 -0.15
N PHE A 33 9.27 -22.56 -0.21
CA PHE A 33 8.98 -21.35 0.54
C PHE A 33 9.15 -21.60 2.03
N ARG A 34 9.94 -20.76 2.68
CA ARG A 34 10.12 -20.74 4.13
C ARG A 34 9.53 -19.48 4.68
N ASP A 35 9.10 -19.53 5.94
CA ASP A 35 8.60 -18.33 6.62
C ASP A 35 9.67 -17.25 6.64
N LEU A 36 9.22 -16.03 6.41
CA LEU A 36 10.07 -14.84 6.40
C LEU A 36 10.44 -14.39 7.81
N LEU A 37 9.57 -14.72 8.77
CA LEU A 37 9.63 -14.35 10.17
C LEU A 37 9.22 -15.57 11.00
N ASP A 38 9.75 -15.70 12.19
CA ASP A 38 9.21 -16.62 13.17
C ASP A 38 8.10 -15.94 14.02
N ALA A 39 7.46 -16.71 14.90
CA ALA A 39 6.40 -16.20 15.76
C ALA A 39 6.89 -15.13 16.74
N ALA A 40 8.14 -15.23 17.21
CA ALA A 40 8.74 -14.28 18.15
C ALA A 40 9.02 -12.94 17.44
N ASP A 41 9.55 -12.97 16.22
CA ASP A 41 9.76 -11.78 15.39
C ASP A 41 8.44 -11.05 15.11
N LEU A 42 7.38 -11.82 14.79
CA LEU A 42 6.06 -11.25 14.53
C LEU A 42 5.46 -10.62 15.79
N LEU A 43 5.63 -11.24 16.95
CA LEU A 43 5.23 -10.69 18.25
C LEU A 43 6.01 -9.41 18.59
N ALA A 44 7.32 -9.39 18.32
CA ALA A 44 8.16 -8.20 18.49
C ALA A 44 7.71 -7.04 17.60
N LEU A 45 7.36 -7.29 16.34
CA LEU A 45 6.77 -6.27 15.49
C LEU A 45 5.43 -5.76 16.04
N ALA A 46 4.58 -6.64 16.53
CA ALA A 46 3.25 -6.28 17.05
C ALA A 46 3.29 -5.44 18.34
N SER A 47 4.45 -5.35 19.01
CA SER A 47 4.64 -4.51 20.20
C SER A 47 5.05 -3.07 19.91
N ARG A 48 5.34 -2.73 18.64
CA ARG A 48 5.84 -1.43 18.22
C ARG A 48 4.70 -0.48 17.90
N ASP A 49 4.87 0.80 18.23
CA ASP A 49 3.89 1.88 17.99
C ASP A 49 3.79 2.27 16.50
N ASP A 50 4.88 2.04 15.73
CA ASP A 50 4.94 2.31 14.29
C ASP A 50 4.48 1.13 13.42
N VAL A 51 3.89 0.08 14.03
CA VAL A 51 3.44 -1.12 13.35
C VAL A 51 1.97 -1.39 13.63
N GLU A 52 1.17 -1.43 12.58
CA GLU A 52 -0.24 -1.80 12.70
C GLU A 52 -0.39 -3.30 12.94
N SER A 53 -1.01 -3.66 14.06
CA SER A 53 -1.24 -5.06 14.41
C SER A 53 -2.61 -5.29 15.03
N ARG A 54 -3.10 -6.53 14.92
CA ARG A 54 -4.35 -6.96 15.56
C ARG A 54 -4.30 -8.43 15.93
N VAL A 55 -4.98 -8.75 17.01
CA VAL A 55 -5.21 -10.12 17.46
C VAL A 55 -6.67 -10.46 17.30
N VAL A 56 -6.95 -11.61 16.74
CA VAL A 56 -8.30 -12.16 16.62
C VAL A 56 -8.38 -13.46 17.41
N VAL A 57 -9.32 -13.53 18.35
CA VAL A 57 -9.61 -14.72 19.16
C VAL A 57 -10.99 -15.24 18.79
N ARG A 58 -11.06 -16.49 18.35
CA ARG A 58 -12.32 -17.17 18.10
C ARG A 58 -12.90 -17.69 19.43
N ARG A 59 -14.15 -17.37 19.69
CA ARG A 59 -14.94 -17.85 20.84
C ARG A 59 -16.23 -18.50 20.33
N GLY A 60 -16.20 -19.81 20.09
CA GLY A 60 -17.29 -20.53 19.45
C GLY A 60 -17.53 -20.03 18.01
N ARG A 61 -18.67 -19.37 17.77
CA ARG A 61 -19.03 -18.77 16.47
C ARG A 61 -18.65 -17.29 16.35
N ARG A 62 -18.14 -16.64 17.41
CA ARG A 62 -17.79 -15.22 17.43
C ARG A 62 -16.29 -15.04 17.30
N TYR A 63 -15.90 -13.92 16.70
CA TYR A 63 -14.51 -13.47 16.60
C TYR A 63 -14.36 -12.15 17.33
N VAL A 64 -13.41 -12.08 18.25
CA VAL A 64 -13.11 -10.88 19.04
C VAL A 64 -11.78 -10.35 18.59
N THR A 65 -11.76 -9.10 18.13
CA THR A 65 -10.56 -8.41 17.64
C THR A 65 -10.08 -7.39 18.67
N SER A 66 -8.76 -7.38 18.90
CA SER A 66 -8.07 -6.34 19.67
C SER A 66 -6.97 -5.74 18.77
N HIS A 67 -6.75 -4.43 18.89
CA HIS A 67 -5.74 -3.71 18.11
C HIS A 67 -4.51 -3.43 18.97
N GLY A 68 -3.31 -3.49 18.34
CA GLY A 68 -2.04 -3.13 18.96
C GLY A 68 -1.85 -1.62 19.12
N PRO A 69 -0.69 -1.19 19.65
CA PRO A 69 0.46 -2.05 19.98
C PRO A 69 0.23 -2.94 21.21
N PHE A 70 0.88 -4.11 21.23
CA PHE A 70 0.74 -5.09 22.31
C PHE A 70 2.01 -5.15 23.16
N ALA A 71 2.04 -4.46 24.28
CA ALA A 71 3.18 -4.47 25.20
C ALA A 71 3.52 -5.88 25.75
N ARG A 72 2.49 -6.72 25.93
CA ARG A 72 2.63 -8.10 26.36
C ARG A 72 1.59 -8.96 25.65
N LEU A 73 2.04 -9.74 24.67
CA LEU A 73 1.19 -10.65 23.94
C LEU A 73 1.69 -12.09 24.15
N ARG A 74 0.80 -12.97 24.58
CA ARG A 74 1.07 -14.40 24.68
C ARG A 74 0.24 -15.16 23.67
N ALA A 75 0.88 -15.96 22.85
CA ALA A 75 0.20 -16.86 21.96
C ALA A 75 -0.64 -17.86 22.77
N ARG A 76 -1.88 -18.09 22.30
CA ARG A 76 -2.75 -19.13 22.87
C ARG A 76 -2.54 -20.42 22.07
N PRO A 77 -2.75 -21.59 22.67
CA PRO A 77 -2.55 -22.86 21.96
C PRO A 77 -3.56 -23.09 20.84
N ARG A 78 -4.76 -22.46 20.92
CA ARG A 78 -5.86 -22.64 19.97
C ARG A 78 -6.64 -21.34 19.75
N ASP A 79 -7.37 -21.30 18.61
CA ASP A 79 -8.39 -20.29 18.29
C ASP A 79 -7.89 -18.84 18.34
N TRP A 80 -6.61 -18.63 18.00
CA TRP A 80 -5.94 -17.35 18.10
C TRP A 80 -5.17 -17.04 16.82
N THR A 81 -5.21 -15.78 16.39
CA THR A 81 -4.48 -15.30 15.21
C THR A 81 -3.91 -13.91 15.50
N LEU A 82 -2.62 -13.74 15.28
CA LEU A 82 -1.95 -12.45 15.23
C LEU A 82 -1.79 -12.04 13.76
N LEU A 83 -2.14 -10.79 13.44
CA LEU A 83 -1.94 -10.18 12.12
C LEU A 83 -1.11 -8.91 12.30
N VAL A 84 -0.10 -8.75 11.45
CA VAL A 84 0.78 -7.58 11.41
C VAL A 84 0.80 -7.05 9.99
N SER A 85 0.33 -5.82 9.79
CA SER A 85 0.31 -5.14 8.49
C SER A 85 1.66 -4.48 8.19
N GLY A 86 1.97 -4.26 6.92
CA GLY A 86 3.16 -3.51 6.51
C GLY A 86 4.49 -4.19 6.84
N VAL A 87 4.55 -5.51 7.00
CA VAL A 87 5.79 -6.25 7.33
C VAL A 87 6.91 -5.97 6.32
N ASN A 88 6.58 -5.69 5.05
CA ASN A 88 7.54 -5.30 4.03
C ASN A 88 8.29 -3.99 4.34
N LEU A 89 7.73 -3.13 5.19
CA LEU A 89 8.39 -1.89 5.63
C LEU A 89 9.50 -2.16 6.66
N HIS A 90 9.45 -3.32 7.31
CA HIS A 90 10.33 -3.69 8.43
C HIS A 90 11.22 -4.89 8.14
N HIS A 91 10.85 -5.75 7.18
CA HIS A 91 11.56 -6.99 6.87
C HIS A 91 11.93 -7.10 5.38
N GLU A 92 13.21 -7.38 5.07
CA GLU A 92 13.73 -7.40 3.69
C GLU A 92 13.11 -8.53 2.84
N GLY A 93 12.97 -9.71 3.41
CA GLY A 93 12.32 -10.84 2.73
C GLY A 93 10.88 -10.55 2.35
N ALA A 94 10.15 -9.79 3.18
CA ALA A 94 8.78 -9.38 2.87
C ALA A 94 8.71 -8.31 1.77
N ASP A 95 9.65 -7.35 1.72
CA ASP A 95 9.75 -6.43 0.59
C ASP A 95 10.12 -7.18 -0.70
N THR A 96 11.06 -8.12 -0.63
CA THR A 96 11.41 -9.00 -1.76
C THR A 96 10.22 -9.81 -2.24
N LEU A 97 9.39 -10.33 -1.32
CA LEU A 97 8.17 -11.04 -1.66
C LEU A 97 7.16 -10.12 -2.38
N LEU A 98 6.94 -8.90 -1.87
CA LEU A 98 6.07 -7.90 -2.49
C LEU A 98 6.51 -7.60 -3.93
N ARG A 99 7.81 -7.48 -4.19
CA ARG A 99 8.36 -7.18 -5.53
C ARG A 99 8.16 -8.31 -6.55
N ARG A 100 7.87 -9.52 -6.14
CA ARG A 100 7.51 -10.61 -7.08
C ARG A 100 6.20 -10.32 -7.83
N PHE A 101 5.39 -9.40 -7.34
CA PHE A 101 4.15 -8.95 -7.95
C PHE A 101 4.30 -7.68 -8.80
N SER A 102 5.53 -7.27 -9.16
CA SER A 102 5.83 -6.09 -9.98
C SER A 102 5.36 -6.18 -11.44
N PHE A 103 4.76 -7.29 -11.85
CA PHE A 103 3.99 -7.36 -13.09
C PHE A 103 2.67 -6.55 -13.01
N LEU A 104 2.29 -6.15 -11.82
CA LEU A 104 1.26 -5.15 -11.53
C LEU A 104 1.92 -3.79 -11.25
N PRO A 105 1.28 -2.67 -11.62
CA PRO A 105 1.85 -1.35 -11.37
C PRO A 105 2.17 -1.14 -9.89
N GLN A 106 3.34 -0.60 -9.57
CA GLN A 106 3.76 -0.32 -8.19
C GLN A 106 2.75 0.58 -7.45
N ALA A 107 2.06 1.47 -8.16
CA ALA A 107 0.98 2.29 -7.63
C ALA A 107 -0.20 1.49 -7.06
N ARG A 108 -0.35 0.21 -7.45
CA ARG A 108 -1.38 -0.71 -6.97
C ARG A 108 -0.90 -1.57 -5.79
N LEU A 109 0.41 -1.74 -5.60
CA LEU A 109 0.94 -2.49 -4.45
C LEU A 109 0.68 -1.69 -3.17
N ASP A 110 0.15 -2.36 -2.14
CA ASP A 110 -0.05 -1.75 -0.83
C ASP A 110 1.00 -2.27 0.16
N ASP A 111 0.78 -3.44 0.70
CA ASP A 111 1.68 -4.02 1.71
C ASP A 111 1.73 -5.55 1.68
N VAL A 112 2.58 -6.09 2.54
CA VAL A 112 2.56 -7.48 2.97
C VAL A 112 2.09 -7.53 4.41
N MET A 113 0.96 -8.16 4.65
CA MET A 113 0.49 -8.52 5.99
C MET A 113 0.91 -9.95 6.30
N ALA A 114 1.58 -10.19 7.42
CA ALA A 114 1.85 -11.53 7.93
C ALA A 114 0.84 -11.91 9.01
N SER A 115 0.33 -13.13 8.97
CA SER A 115 -0.52 -13.68 10.03
C SER A 115 0.04 -15.00 10.55
N TYR A 116 0.13 -15.11 11.86
CA TYR A 116 0.39 -16.35 12.57
C TYR A 116 -0.89 -16.80 13.26
N ALA A 117 -1.32 -18.02 13.00
CA ALA A 117 -2.52 -18.61 13.59
C ALA A 117 -2.22 -19.94 14.26
N THR A 118 -2.81 -20.18 15.43
CA THR A 118 -2.79 -21.48 16.10
C THR A 118 -3.96 -22.34 15.63
N LEU A 119 -3.99 -23.63 15.99
CA LEU A 119 -5.05 -24.56 15.61
C LEU A 119 -6.44 -23.95 15.84
N GLY A 120 -7.30 -23.94 14.83
CA GLY A 120 -8.64 -23.36 14.86
C GLY A 120 -8.67 -21.84 14.70
N GLY A 121 -7.51 -21.17 14.72
CA GLY A 121 -7.40 -19.72 14.51
C GLY A 121 -7.80 -19.28 13.10
N GLY A 122 -8.25 -18.05 13.00
CA GLY A 122 -8.72 -17.40 11.78
C GLY A 122 -9.30 -16.04 12.12
N VAL A 123 -9.79 -15.32 11.12
CA VAL A 123 -10.44 -14.01 11.29
C VAL A 123 -11.96 -14.07 11.06
N GLY A 124 -12.46 -15.26 10.71
CA GLY A 124 -13.85 -15.49 10.36
C GLY A 124 -14.19 -15.20 8.89
N PRO A 125 -15.39 -15.57 8.47
CA PRO A 125 -15.85 -15.32 7.11
C PRO A 125 -16.00 -13.83 6.84
N HIS A 126 -15.35 -13.32 5.79
CA HIS A 126 -15.38 -11.90 5.39
C HIS A 126 -15.23 -11.73 3.88
N VAL A 127 -15.32 -10.48 3.44
CA VAL A 127 -15.17 -10.05 2.06
C VAL A 127 -14.22 -8.86 2.05
N ASP A 128 -13.21 -8.89 1.19
CA ASP A 128 -12.35 -7.75 0.96
C ASP A 128 -12.84 -6.92 -0.23
N SER A 129 -12.65 -5.61 -0.15
CA SER A 129 -12.96 -4.67 -1.23
C SER A 129 -11.82 -4.49 -2.23
N TYR A 130 -10.72 -5.22 -2.04
CA TYR A 130 -9.48 -5.13 -2.85
C TYR A 130 -8.98 -6.51 -3.24
N ASP A 131 -8.09 -6.53 -4.23
CA ASP A 131 -7.40 -7.74 -4.66
C ASP A 131 -6.39 -8.19 -3.61
N VAL A 132 -6.27 -9.50 -3.37
CA VAL A 132 -5.26 -10.05 -2.47
C VAL A 132 -4.69 -11.36 -3.00
N PHE A 133 -3.38 -11.54 -2.84
CA PHE A 133 -2.73 -12.85 -2.95
C PHE A 133 -2.37 -13.34 -1.56
N LEU A 134 -2.79 -14.55 -1.25
CA LEU A 134 -2.48 -15.26 -0.01
C LEU A 134 -1.42 -16.32 -0.29
N ILE A 135 -0.27 -16.23 0.36
CA ILE A 135 0.80 -17.21 0.27
C ILE A 135 0.83 -17.97 1.58
N GLN A 136 0.67 -19.29 1.51
CA GLN A 136 0.79 -20.11 2.70
C GLN A 136 2.26 -20.28 3.06
N GLY A 137 2.59 -19.92 4.31
CA GLY A 137 3.85 -20.25 4.96
C GLY A 137 3.83 -21.64 5.57
N SER A 138 4.54 -21.85 6.68
CA SER A 138 4.52 -23.11 7.41
C SER A 138 3.11 -23.50 7.85
N GLY A 139 2.92 -24.77 8.12
CA GLY A 139 1.65 -25.34 8.53
C GLY A 139 0.61 -25.34 7.40
N ARG A 140 -0.61 -25.72 7.75
CA ARG A 140 -1.72 -25.86 6.82
C ARG A 140 -2.93 -25.04 7.23
N ARG A 141 -3.60 -24.46 6.24
CA ARG A 141 -4.84 -23.68 6.42
C ARG A 141 -5.91 -24.15 5.46
N ARG A 142 -7.11 -24.35 5.95
CA ARG A 142 -8.28 -24.62 5.14
C ARG A 142 -8.97 -23.30 4.79
N TRP A 143 -9.11 -23.04 3.50
CA TRP A 143 -9.84 -21.90 2.96
C TRP A 143 -11.16 -22.34 2.37
N ARG A 144 -12.24 -21.67 2.74
CA ARG A 144 -13.54 -21.80 2.11
C ARG A 144 -13.82 -20.55 1.30
N LEU A 145 -14.03 -20.70 0.00
CA LEU A 145 -14.25 -19.61 -0.96
C LEU A 145 -15.71 -19.68 -1.44
N ASP A 146 -16.43 -18.55 -1.40
CA ASP A 146 -17.84 -18.40 -1.76
C ASP A 146 -18.78 -19.46 -1.15
N GLY A 147 -18.38 -20.03 -0.02
CA GLY A 147 -19.14 -21.10 0.64
C GLY A 147 -19.17 -22.43 -0.12
N ARG A 148 -18.61 -22.52 -1.32
CA ARG A 148 -18.67 -23.67 -2.23
C ARG A 148 -17.35 -24.38 -2.40
N THR A 149 -16.28 -23.64 -2.66
CA THR A 149 -14.96 -24.21 -2.92
C THR A 149 -14.16 -24.29 -1.62
N THR A 150 -13.61 -25.47 -1.34
CA THR A 150 -12.67 -25.66 -0.22
C THR A 150 -11.28 -25.94 -0.77
N VAL A 151 -10.30 -25.17 -0.30
CA VAL A 151 -8.88 -25.32 -0.64
C VAL A 151 -8.11 -25.64 0.64
N LEU A 152 -7.28 -26.66 0.60
CA LEU A 152 -6.31 -26.97 1.65
C LEU A 152 -4.94 -26.45 1.19
N ALA A 153 -4.55 -25.31 1.78
CA ALA A 153 -3.27 -24.67 1.44
C ALA A 153 -2.15 -25.19 2.34
N SER A 154 -1.04 -25.51 1.74
CA SER A 154 0.23 -25.95 2.35
C SER A 154 1.36 -24.99 1.98
N ALA A 155 2.51 -25.09 2.65
CA ALA A 155 3.65 -24.18 2.44
C ALA A 155 4.01 -24.01 0.95
N GLY A 156 4.09 -22.77 0.51
CA GLY A 156 4.37 -22.40 -0.88
C GLY A 156 3.17 -22.35 -1.81
N ASP A 157 1.98 -22.71 -1.36
CA ASP A 157 0.74 -22.53 -2.13
C ASP A 157 0.32 -21.06 -2.18
N LEU A 158 -0.35 -20.69 -3.26
CA LEU A 158 -0.86 -19.34 -3.48
C LEU A 158 -2.34 -19.38 -3.82
N ILE A 159 -3.10 -18.48 -3.20
CA ILE A 159 -4.50 -18.21 -3.54
C ILE A 159 -4.60 -16.73 -3.92
N TYR A 160 -5.16 -16.45 -5.09
CA TYR A 160 -5.59 -15.11 -5.47
C TYR A 160 -7.09 -14.97 -5.27
N LEU A 161 -7.51 -13.90 -4.60
CA LEU A 161 -8.89 -13.53 -4.39
C LEU A 161 -9.16 -12.13 -4.97
N PRO A 162 -10.08 -12.01 -5.93
CA PRO A 162 -10.55 -10.71 -6.38
C PRO A 162 -11.48 -10.07 -5.34
N PRO A 163 -11.73 -8.73 -5.44
CA PRO A 163 -12.71 -8.05 -4.61
C PRO A 163 -14.08 -8.75 -4.63
N GLY A 164 -14.76 -8.76 -3.48
CA GLY A 164 -16.11 -9.29 -3.37
C GLY A 164 -16.22 -10.80 -3.14
N VAL A 165 -15.13 -11.54 -3.23
CA VAL A 165 -15.15 -12.99 -2.93
C VAL A 165 -15.17 -13.23 -1.42
N ARG A 166 -16.28 -13.82 -0.93
CA ARG A 166 -16.37 -14.23 0.48
C ARG A 166 -15.42 -15.39 0.76
N HIS A 167 -14.62 -15.25 1.79
CA HIS A 167 -13.65 -16.28 2.16
C HIS A 167 -13.51 -16.42 3.68
N ASP A 168 -13.08 -17.64 4.09
CA ASP A 168 -12.87 -17.99 5.50
C ASP A 168 -11.67 -18.95 5.59
N GLY A 169 -10.63 -18.53 6.29
CA GLY A 169 -9.40 -19.29 6.47
C GLY A 169 -9.22 -19.77 7.91
N VAL A 170 -9.26 -21.08 8.12
CA VAL A 170 -9.10 -21.71 9.44
C VAL A 170 -7.81 -22.53 9.48
N ALA A 171 -6.96 -22.24 10.45
CA ALA A 171 -5.72 -22.97 10.70
C ALA A 171 -6.00 -24.40 11.16
N LEU A 172 -5.36 -25.37 10.54
CA LEU A 172 -5.45 -26.80 10.90
C LEU A 172 -4.33 -27.22 11.86
N GLU A 173 -3.30 -26.42 11.96
CA GLU A 173 -2.15 -26.50 12.85
C GLU A 173 -1.56 -25.09 12.95
N PRO A 174 -0.57 -24.83 13.83
CA PRO A 174 0.14 -23.56 13.84
C PRO A 174 0.68 -23.24 12.45
N CYS A 175 0.34 -22.08 11.90
CA CYS A 175 0.65 -21.76 10.51
C CYS A 175 0.83 -20.26 10.27
N PHE A 176 1.64 -19.95 9.25
CA PHE A 176 1.82 -18.62 8.71
C PHE A 176 1.05 -18.43 7.40
N THR A 177 0.54 -17.23 7.17
CA THR A 177 0.03 -16.78 5.85
C THR A 177 0.50 -15.35 5.61
N TYR A 178 1.01 -15.11 4.40
CA TYR A 178 1.44 -13.79 3.94
C TYR A 178 0.43 -13.28 2.91
N SER A 179 -0.23 -12.17 3.22
CA SER A 179 -1.21 -11.54 2.34
C SER A 179 -0.56 -10.35 1.63
N ILE A 180 -0.59 -10.35 0.30
CA ILE A 180 -0.13 -9.23 -0.51
C ILE A 180 -1.36 -8.46 -0.95
N GLY A 181 -1.56 -7.27 -0.33
CA GLY A 181 -2.68 -6.39 -0.58
C GLY A 181 -2.44 -5.43 -1.76
N PHE A 182 -3.52 -5.04 -2.41
CA PHE A 182 -3.47 -4.09 -3.53
C PHE A 182 -4.39 -2.91 -3.28
N ARG A 183 -3.90 -1.70 -3.50
CA ARG A 183 -4.67 -0.47 -3.35
C ARG A 183 -5.85 -0.46 -4.31
N ALA A 184 -7.03 -0.19 -3.79
CA ALA A 184 -8.26 0.00 -4.53
C ALA A 184 -8.97 1.27 -4.00
N PRO A 185 -8.45 2.47 -4.28
CA PRO A 185 -8.97 3.70 -3.70
C PRO A 185 -10.41 3.93 -4.15
N ARG A 186 -11.26 4.35 -3.22
CA ARG A 186 -12.66 4.68 -3.49
C ARG A 186 -12.78 6.08 -4.08
N GLY A 187 -13.73 6.30 -5.00
CA GLY A 187 -13.95 7.61 -5.59
C GLY A 187 -14.23 8.71 -4.55
N ALA A 188 -14.96 8.39 -3.47
CA ALA A 188 -15.22 9.35 -2.38
C ALA A 188 -13.93 9.73 -1.62
N GLU A 189 -13.04 8.77 -1.35
CA GLU A 189 -11.75 9.01 -0.71
C GLU A 189 -10.84 9.89 -1.58
N LEU A 190 -10.75 9.56 -2.87
CA LEU A 190 -10.00 10.37 -3.83
C LEU A 190 -10.59 11.78 -3.96
N GLY A 191 -11.92 11.90 -3.94
CA GLY A 191 -12.61 13.19 -4.03
C GLY A 191 -12.30 14.08 -2.83
N ALA A 192 -12.41 13.55 -1.60
CA ALA A 192 -12.09 14.28 -0.38
C ALA A 192 -10.61 14.72 -0.37
N ALA A 193 -9.68 13.79 -0.61
CA ALA A 193 -8.25 14.10 -0.65
C ALA A 193 -7.89 15.09 -1.77
N PHE A 194 -8.59 15.06 -2.92
CA PHE A 194 -8.37 16.00 -4.00
C PHE A 194 -8.85 17.42 -3.65
N LEU A 195 -9.95 17.55 -2.94
CA LEU A 195 -10.44 18.84 -2.46
C LEU A 195 -9.47 19.46 -1.44
N ASP A 196 -8.93 18.66 -0.52
CA ASP A 196 -7.89 19.11 0.41
C ASP A 196 -6.62 19.55 -0.34
N TRP A 197 -6.19 18.78 -1.31
CA TRP A 197 -5.05 19.09 -2.18
C TRP A 197 -5.24 20.39 -2.99
N LEU A 198 -6.46 20.68 -3.46
CA LEU A 198 -6.79 21.94 -4.11
C LEU A 198 -6.77 23.11 -3.12
N HIS A 199 -7.30 22.91 -1.93
CA HIS A 199 -7.31 23.92 -0.87
C HIS A 199 -5.89 24.37 -0.49
N GLU A 200 -4.95 23.43 -0.33
CA GLU A 200 -3.55 23.72 -0.01
C GLU A 200 -2.83 24.54 -1.10
N ARG A 201 -3.30 24.51 -2.34
CA ARG A 201 -2.74 25.29 -3.47
C ARG A 201 -3.33 26.68 -3.63
N GLY A 202 -4.25 27.03 -2.76
CA GLY A 202 -4.94 28.31 -2.75
C GLY A 202 -6.21 28.30 -3.60
N LEU A 203 -7.30 28.64 -2.94
CA LEU A 203 -8.60 28.87 -3.57
C LEU A 203 -8.78 30.35 -3.91
N PRO A 204 -9.68 30.71 -4.87
CA PRO A 204 -10.01 32.11 -5.13
C PRO A 204 -10.50 32.82 -3.86
N ASP A 205 -9.77 33.83 -3.40
CA ASP A 205 -10.07 34.61 -2.20
C ASP A 205 -10.76 35.94 -2.59
N ALA A 206 -12.07 35.88 -2.87
CA ALA A 206 -12.87 37.03 -3.12
C ALA A 206 -13.81 37.30 -1.93
N ARG A 207 -13.86 38.52 -1.47
CA ARG A 207 -14.77 38.93 -0.37
C ARG A 207 -16.11 39.40 -0.92
N TYR A 208 -17.22 38.91 -0.35
CA TYR A 208 -18.56 39.41 -0.63
C TYR A 208 -18.67 40.91 -0.30
N ARG A 209 -19.33 41.66 -1.20
CA ARG A 209 -19.62 43.11 -1.02
C ARG A 209 -21.01 43.38 -1.59
N ASP A 210 -21.82 44.11 -0.78
CA ASP A 210 -23.22 44.41 -1.09
C ASP A 210 -23.52 45.91 -0.93
N ARG A 211 -22.70 46.76 -1.54
CA ARG A 211 -22.79 48.23 -1.45
C ARG A 211 -24.17 48.83 -1.75
N ARG A 212 -25.10 48.07 -2.33
CA ARG A 212 -26.46 48.46 -2.70
C ARG A 212 -27.51 47.62 -1.95
N LEU A 213 -27.14 47.06 -0.75
CA LEU A 213 -28.06 46.28 0.05
C LEU A 213 -29.26 47.14 0.45
N ARG A 214 -30.48 46.62 0.30
CA ARG A 214 -31.72 47.25 0.78
C ARG A 214 -32.11 46.63 2.13
N PRO A 215 -32.91 47.38 2.97
CA PRO A 215 -33.42 46.82 4.21
C PRO A 215 -34.19 45.51 3.96
N ALA A 216 -33.88 44.48 4.80
CA ALA A 216 -34.51 43.17 4.69
C ALA A 216 -35.99 43.24 5.11
N ARG A 217 -36.87 42.70 4.29
CA ARG A 217 -38.30 42.50 4.65
C ARG A 217 -38.46 41.25 5.54
N ARG A 218 -37.59 40.26 5.37
CA ARG A 218 -37.51 39.01 6.13
C ARG A 218 -36.05 38.82 6.55
N SER A 219 -35.78 39.05 7.81
CA SER A 219 -34.40 39.06 8.33
C SER A 219 -33.69 37.72 8.28
N ALA A 220 -34.43 36.63 8.23
CA ALA A 220 -33.88 35.27 8.17
C ALA A 220 -33.67 34.75 6.71
N GLU A 221 -34.08 35.54 5.70
CA GLU A 221 -33.91 35.13 4.29
C GLU A 221 -32.48 35.40 3.83
N ILE A 222 -31.84 34.38 3.23
CA ILE A 222 -30.49 34.50 2.63
C ILE A 222 -30.60 35.38 1.38
N PRO A 223 -29.86 36.52 1.28
CA PRO A 223 -29.94 37.39 0.12
C PRO A 223 -29.49 36.70 -1.17
N ALA A 224 -30.27 36.85 -2.25
CA ALA A 224 -29.93 36.28 -3.54
C ALA A 224 -28.53 36.69 -4.02
N GLY A 225 -28.11 37.94 -3.78
CA GLY A 225 -26.78 38.41 -4.14
C GLY A 225 -25.64 37.67 -3.42
N MET A 226 -25.88 37.15 -2.20
CA MET A 226 -24.91 36.30 -1.48
C MET A 226 -24.81 34.91 -2.14
N VAL A 227 -25.94 34.34 -2.53
CA VAL A 227 -25.99 33.05 -3.26
C VAL A 227 -25.26 33.17 -4.60
N ASP A 228 -25.53 34.24 -5.36
CA ASP A 228 -24.89 34.52 -6.65
C ASP A 228 -23.37 34.71 -6.50
N PHE A 229 -22.94 35.39 -5.45
CA PHE A 229 -21.52 35.54 -5.17
C PHE A 229 -20.87 34.18 -4.87
N ALA A 230 -21.47 33.39 -3.98
CA ALA A 230 -20.97 32.06 -3.63
C ALA A 230 -20.89 31.16 -4.88
N ALA A 231 -21.93 31.15 -5.70
CA ALA A 231 -21.95 30.37 -6.95
C ALA A 231 -20.82 30.78 -7.91
N ARG A 232 -20.60 32.11 -8.07
CA ARG A 232 -19.49 32.63 -8.89
C ARG A 232 -18.11 32.31 -8.29
N ALA A 233 -17.95 32.42 -6.99
CA ALA A 233 -16.69 32.13 -6.30
C ALA A 233 -16.34 30.64 -6.45
N LEU A 234 -17.27 29.75 -6.13
CA LEU A 234 -17.12 28.30 -6.31
C LEU A 234 -16.92 27.91 -7.78
N GLY A 235 -17.66 28.55 -8.67
CA GLY A 235 -17.52 28.36 -10.11
C GLY A 235 -16.17 28.79 -10.70
N ARG A 236 -15.31 29.48 -9.95
CA ARG A 236 -13.94 29.82 -10.35
C ARG A 236 -12.92 28.72 -10.00
N ILE A 237 -13.27 27.77 -9.16
CA ILE A 237 -12.40 26.64 -8.87
C ILE A 237 -12.33 25.79 -10.12
N ARG A 238 -11.14 25.64 -10.65
CA ARG A 238 -10.87 24.88 -11.88
C ARG A 238 -9.71 23.92 -11.66
N TRP A 239 -9.78 22.78 -12.29
CA TRP A 239 -8.68 21.83 -12.36
C TRP A 239 -8.64 21.17 -13.73
N SER A 240 -7.46 20.71 -14.10
CA SER A 240 -7.17 20.01 -15.33
C SER A 240 -6.89 18.53 -15.07
N ARG A 241 -6.83 17.73 -16.13
CA ARG A 241 -6.33 16.35 -16.03
C ARG A 241 -4.88 16.27 -15.54
N SER A 242 -4.08 17.31 -15.78
CA SER A 242 -2.71 17.41 -15.26
C SER A 242 -2.69 17.58 -13.74
N ASP A 243 -3.62 18.36 -13.18
CA ASP A 243 -3.75 18.53 -11.74
C ASP A 243 -4.17 17.22 -11.08
N VAL A 244 -5.13 16.51 -11.65
CA VAL A 244 -5.52 15.17 -11.18
C VAL A 244 -4.33 14.20 -11.24
N ALA A 245 -3.51 14.24 -12.29
CA ALA A 245 -2.34 13.38 -12.40
C ALA A 245 -1.26 13.74 -11.36
N SER A 246 -1.09 15.03 -11.05
CA SER A 246 -0.17 15.52 -10.03
C SER A 246 -0.62 15.11 -8.64
N PHE A 247 -1.88 15.40 -8.31
CA PHE A 247 -2.52 14.93 -7.07
C PHE A 247 -2.35 13.42 -6.88
N LEU A 248 -2.70 12.64 -7.90
CA LEU A 248 -2.66 11.18 -7.80
C LEU A 248 -1.24 10.66 -7.55
N GLY A 249 -0.23 11.27 -8.18
CA GLY A 249 1.17 10.92 -7.95
C GLY A 249 1.64 11.23 -6.52
N GLU A 250 1.29 12.39 -5.99
CA GLU A 250 1.57 12.79 -4.61
C GLU A 250 0.82 11.88 -3.62
N TYR A 251 -0.48 11.68 -3.81
CA TYR A 251 -1.34 10.83 -2.98
C TYR A 251 -0.86 9.37 -2.91
N LEU A 252 -0.52 8.77 -4.06
CA LEU A 252 -0.10 7.36 -4.12
C LEU A 252 1.30 7.12 -3.55
N THR A 253 2.14 8.16 -3.49
CA THR A 253 3.48 8.07 -2.92
C THR A 253 3.57 8.54 -1.48
N MET A 254 2.51 9.15 -0.94
CA MET A 254 2.49 9.64 0.44
C MET A 254 2.72 8.48 1.41
N PRO A 255 3.72 8.59 2.30
CA PRO A 255 3.96 7.59 3.33
C PRO A 255 2.75 7.46 4.27
N LYS A 256 2.50 6.26 4.78
CA LYS A 256 1.52 6.07 5.85
C LYS A 256 1.95 6.87 7.10
N PRO A 257 1.03 7.38 7.92
CA PRO A 257 1.35 8.29 9.05
C PRO A 257 2.40 7.75 10.02
N GLN A 258 2.44 6.43 10.24
CA GLN A 258 3.40 5.78 11.14
C GLN A 258 4.78 5.58 10.52
N VAL A 259 4.99 5.90 9.23
CA VAL A 259 6.28 5.69 8.57
C VAL A 259 7.28 6.79 8.98
N VAL A 260 8.36 6.38 9.60
CA VAL A 260 9.48 7.25 9.95
C VAL A 260 10.71 6.85 9.14
N PHE A 261 11.32 7.83 8.46
CA PHE A 261 12.58 7.64 7.75
C PHE A 261 13.76 7.94 8.67
N GLN A 262 14.76 7.08 8.63
CA GLN A 262 15.99 7.29 9.39
C GLN A 262 16.98 8.10 8.56
N ALA A 263 17.33 9.28 9.04
CA ALA A 263 18.35 10.12 8.41
C ALA A 263 19.68 9.37 8.26
N GLY A 264 20.31 9.50 7.10
CA GLY A 264 21.54 8.82 6.76
C GLY A 264 22.66 9.78 6.36
N ARG A 265 23.87 9.24 6.19
CA ARG A 265 25.01 9.99 5.62
C ARG A 265 25.11 9.74 4.12
N ALA A 266 25.34 10.80 3.35
CA ALA A 266 25.56 10.67 1.92
C ALA A 266 26.89 9.95 1.63
N ARG A 267 26.82 8.86 0.86
CA ARG A 267 27.97 8.10 0.36
C ARG A 267 28.04 8.20 -1.14
N ARG A 268 29.25 8.35 -1.70
CA ARG A 268 29.47 8.53 -3.15
C ARG A 268 29.74 7.23 -3.91
N ALA A 269 30.00 6.14 -3.21
CA ALA A 269 30.28 4.82 -3.80
C ALA A 269 29.17 3.83 -3.53
N GLY A 270 29.17 2.69 -4.23
CA GLY A 270 28.28 1.58 -4.03
C GLY A 270 26.99 1.63 -4.88
N ILE A 271 26.05 0.81 -4.46
CA ILE A 271 24.72 0.70 -5.07
C ILE A 271 23.74 1.51 -4.25
N ILE A 272 22.99 2.37 -4.88
CA ILE A 272 21.85 3.08 -4.26
C ILE A 272 20.63 2.22 -4.37
N CYS A 273 20.00 1.97 -3.23
CA CYS A 273 18.73 1.26 -3.12
C CYS A 273 17.67 2.20 -2.53
N LEU A 274 16.48 2.23 -3.11
CA LEU A 274 15.33 2.88 -2.47
C LEU A 274 15.07 2.19 -1.13
N ASP A 275 14.89 2.98 -0.07
CA ASP A 275 14.46 2.43 1.21
C ASP A 275 13.12 1.69 1.04
N ARG A 276 12.88 0.65 1.82
CA ARG A 276 11.65 -0.17 1.75
C ARG A 276 10.39 0.68 1.95
N LYS A 277 10.47 1.71 2.77
CA LYS A 277 9.40 2.65 3.07
C LYS A 277 9.19 3.69 1.97
N SER A 278 10.18 3.88 1.08
CA SER A 278 10.14 4.88 0.02
C SER A 278 9.33 4.42 -1.18
N GLN A 279 8.50 5.33 -1.68
CA GLN A 279 7.71 5.15 -2.90
C GLN A 279 8.14 6.19 -3.93
N LEU A 280 8.74 5.74 -5.02
CA LEU A 280 9.10 6.59 -6.17
C LEU A 280 8.27 6.17 -7.38
N LEU A 281 7.40 7.07 -7.84
CA LEU A 281 6.57 6.88 -9.01
C LEU A 281 6.85 7.98 -10.04
N TYR A 282 6.41 7.78 -11.29
CA TYR A 282 6.52 8.79 -12.33
C TYR A 282 5.35 8.75 -13.31
N ARG A 283 5.07 9.91 -13.92
CA ARG A 283 4.15 10.05 -15.05
C ARG A 283 4.65 11.15 -15.98
N GLY A 284 4.98 10.79 -17.23
CA GLY A 284 5.57 11.75 -18.18
C GLY A 284 6.91 12.30 -17.68
N ALA A 285 6.99 13.63 -17.53
CA ALA A 285 8.18 14.33 -17.02
C ALA A 285 8.17 14.51 -15.48
N HIS A 286 7.06 14.20 -14.81
CA HIS A 286 6.91 14.38 -13.38
C HIS A 286 7.28 13.10 -12.63
N PHE A 287 8.00 13.28 -11.53
CA PHE A 287 8.36 12.25 -10.56
C PHE A 287 7.72 12.58 -9.21
N PHE A 288 7.45 11.54 -8.44
CA PHE A 288 6.81 11.65 -7.14
C PHE A 288 7.57 10.77 -6.14
N MET A 289 8.11 11.38 -5.10
CA MET A 289 8.83 10.69 -4.04
C MET A 289 8.19 11.00 -2.70
N ASN A 290 7.61 10.02 -2.06
CA ASN A 290 7.09 10.13 -0.70
C ASN A 290 6.15 11.35 -0.51
N GLY A 291 5.23 11.58 -1.45
CA GLY A 291 4.27 12.67 -1.44
C GLY A 291 4.75 13.97 -2.12
N GLU A 292 6.02 14.07 -2.50
CA GLU A 292 6.58 15.27 -3.13
C GLU A 292 6.69 15.12 -4.64
N ARG A 293 6.15 16.09 -5.40
CA ARG A 293 6.29 16.17 -6.86
C ARG A 293 7.53 16.98 -7.24
N PHE A 294 8.28 16.47 -8.20
CA PHE A 294 9.43 17.18 -8.77
C PHE A 294 9.67 16.82 -10.23
N THR A 295 10.59 17.54 -10.88
CA THR A 295 11.05 17.28 -12.24
C THR A 295 12.58 17.21 -12.25
N VAL A 296 13.11 16.53 -13.24
CA VAL A 296 14.56 16.48 -13.49
C VAL A 296 14.85 16.86 -14.93
N PRO A 297 16.09 17.28 -15.26
CA PRO A 297 16.48 17.51 -16.64
C PRO A 297 16.18 16.30 -17.53
N ARG A 298 15.77 16.55 -18.77
CA ARG A 298 15.38 15.49 -19.72
C ARG A 298 16.43 14.37 -19.85
N ARG A 299 17.72 14.72 -19.83
CA ARG A 299 18.86 13.77 -19.86
C ARG A 299 18.89 12.82 -18.65
N SER A 300 18.40 13.25 -17.49
CA SER A 300 18.39 12.48 -16.24
C SER A 300 17.15 11.58 -16.09
N ALA A 301 16.08 11.89 -16.84
CA ALA A 301 14.76 11.29 -16.64
C ALA A 301 14.76 9.77 -16.89
N ALA A 302 15.44 9.28 -17.91
CA ALA A 302 15.51 7.85 -18.22
C ALA A 302 16.17 7.05 -17.06
N THR A 303 17.29 7.57 -16.54
CA THR A 303 18.01 6.96 -15.41
C THR A 303 17.17 6.95 -14.14
N LEU A 304 16.43 8.04 -13.87
CA LEU A 304 15.59 8.12 -12.69
C LEU A 304 14.36 7.19 -12.79
N ARG A 305 13.76 7.04 -13.98
CA ARG A 305 12.71 6.04 -14.21
C ARG A 305 13.22 4.63 -13.94
N ARG A 306 14.40 4.31 -14.42
CA ARG A 306 15.03 3.01 -14.17
C ARG A 306 15.27 2.77 -12.68
N LEU A 307 15.72 3.79 -11.93
CA LEU A 307 15.83 3.70 -10.45
C LEU A 307 14.45 3.46 -9.82
N ALA A 308 13.38 4.12 -10.31
CA ALA A 308 12.02 3.89 -9.80
C ALA A 308 11.55 2.45 -10.05
N ASP A 309 11.79 1.93 -11.24
CA ASP A 309 11.33 0.58 -11.65
C ASP A 309 12.14 -0.53 -10.97
N GLU A 310 13.48 -0.42 -10.96
CA GLU A 310 14.40 -1.45 -10.43
C GLU A 310 14.67 -1.28 -8.92
N ARG A 311 14.37 -0.12 -8.36
CA ARG A 311 14.60 0.28 -6.95
C ARG A 311 16.06 0.25 -6.50
N ARG A 312 16.97 -0.04 -7.39
CA ARG A 312 18.44 -0.09 -7.13
C ARG A 312 19.23 0.30 -8.37
N MET A 313 20.33 0.99 -8.16
CA MET A 313 21.22 1.42 -9.25
C MET A 313 22.60 1.82 -8.72
N SER A 314 23.64 1.67 -9.52
CA SER A 314 24.97 2.14 -9.12
C SER A 314 24.99 3.66 -8.95
N ASN A 315 25.62 4.14 -7.89
CA ASN A 315 25.75 5.57 -7.61
C ASN A 315 26.51 6.29 -8.73
N ALA A 316 27.50 5.65 -9.34
CA ALA A 316 28.22 6.17 -10.48
C ALA A 316 27.31 6.46 -11.70
N ALA A 317 26.33 5.57 -11.99
CA ALA A 317 25.38 5.80 -13.08
C ALA A 317 24.46 6.99 -12.78
N LEU A 318 24.00 7.13 -11.54
CA LEU A 318 23.17 8.24 -11.08
C LEU A 318 23.95 9.57 -11.15
N ALA A 319 25.21 9.57 -10.75
CA ALA A 319 26.08 10.74 -10.82
C ALA A 319 26.33 11.19 -12.27
N ARG A 320 26.65 10.24 -13.18
CA ARG A 320 26.81 10.55 -14.62
C ARG A 320 25.54 11.13 -15.25
N ALA A 321 24.38 10.71 -14.76
CA ALA A 321 23.09 11.26 -15.20
C ALA A 321 22.76 12.63 -14.56
N GLY A 322 23.65 13.22 -13.77
CA GLY A 322 23.44 14.52 -13.11
C GLY A 322 22.51 14.47 -11.89
N LEU A 323 22.28 13.28 -11.32
CA LEU A 323 21.39 13.08 -10.19
C LEU A 323 22.10 13.09 -8.82
N GLY A 324 23.41 13.31 -8.77
CA GLY A 324 24.21 13.16 -7.55
C GLY A 324 23.74 14.02 -6.37
N ARG A 325 23.31 15.28 -6.59
CA ARG A 325 22.76 16.15 -5.54
C ARG A 325 21.45 15.60 -5.00
N LEU A 326 20.55 15.21 -5.87
CA LEU A 326 19.24 14.62 -5.51
C LEU A 326 19.42 13.35 -4.67
N ILE A 327 20.29 12.46 -5.12
CA ILE A 327 20.58 11.22 -4.39
C ILE A 327 21.22 11.49 -3.03
N SER A 328 22.15 12.44 -2.94
CA SER A 328 22.76 12.84 -1.66
C SER A 328 21.73 13.43 -0.69
N GLU A 329 20.77 14.20 -1.18
CA GLU A 329 19.65 14.69 -0.39
C GLU A 329 18.77 13.52 0.10
N TRP A 330 18.39 12.61 -0.79
CA TRP A 330 17.58 11.45 -0.42
C TRP A 330 18.27 10.52 0.56
N GLN A 331 19.61 10.39 0.49
CA GLN A 331 20.37 9.66 1.51
C GLN A 331 20.28 10.33 2.88
N ARG A 332 20.42 11.67 2.93
CA ARG A 332 20.27 12.41 4.20
C ARG A 332 18.87 12.30 4.78
N ARG A 333 17.83 12.27 3.94
CA ARG A 333 16.41 12.10 4.35
C ARG A 333 16.05 10.64 4.64
N GLY A 334 16.93 9.68 4.40
CA GLY A 334 16.66 8.26 4.57
C GLY A 334 15.78 7.64 3.51
N TYR A 335 15.55 8.31 2.37
CA TYR A 335 14.73 7.80 1.28
C TYR A 335 15.45 6.76 0.44
N VAL A 336 16.75 6.80 0.42
CA VAL A 336 17.62 5.82 -0.22
C VAL A 336 18.77 5.48 0.71
N ARG A 337 19.29 4.26 0.58
CA ARG A 337 20.49 3.80 1.28
C ARG A 337 21.58 3.42 0.27
N ALA A 338 22.83 3.52 0.67
CA ALA A 338 23.96 3.01 -0.10
C ALA A 338 24.37 1.65 0.47
N GLU A 339 24.42 0.64 -0.38
CA GLU A 339 24.99 -0.68 -0.08
C GLU A 339 26.41 -0.76 -0.62
N ALA A 340 27.29 -1.51 0.04
CA ALA A 340 28.59 -1.84 -0.50
C ALA A 340 28.41 -2.64 -1.81
N SER A 341 29.33 -2.42 -2.75
CA SER A 341 29.32 -3.11 -4.04
C SER A 341 29.65 -4.58 -3.89
#